data_3f72f3ddc1b824487ea9b2df88c3846b
#
_entry.id   3f72f3ddc1b824487ea9b2df88c3846b
#
_cell.length_a   1.000
_cell.length_b   1.000
_cell.length_c   1.000
_cell.angle_alpha   90.00
_cell.angle_beta   90.00
_cell.angle_gamma   90.00
#
_symmetry.space_group_name_H-M   'P 1'
#
loop_
_entity.id
_entity.type
_entity.pdbx_description
1 polymer ?
#
loop_
_entity_poly.entity_id
_entity_poly.type
_entity_poly.pdbx_seq_one_letter_code
_entity_poly.pdbx_strand_id
1 'polypeptide(L)'
;MEFQKLNAPSLKELFISELENMIISGRLPIGTKLPSERELASSMQVSRAVVNSGIAELEKKGFVVVKPRIGTFVEDYRRNGTMDTLVSIMKYNGGSLSSDEIRSILEVRILFMNLAARLTIEKASDAEIEGLTFYLDKLKNSSTPEDAAASIFEFSHELSFICLLYTSPSPRDRQKS
;
A
#
# COMPACT_ATOMS: atom_id res chain seq x y z
N MET A 1 -6.16 -29.97 -16.83
CA MET A 1 -5.52 -29.57 -15.56
C MET A 1 -4.47 -28.53 -15.88
N GLU A 2 -4.66 -27.28 -15.50
CA GLU A 2 -3.62 -26.25 -15.60
C GLU A 2 -2.86 -26.22 -14.27
N PHE A 3 -1.54 -26.38 -14.36
CA PHE A 3 -0.67 -26.25 -13.19
C PHE A 3 -0.17 -24.79 -13.12
N GLN A 4 -0.37 -24.14 -11.98
CA GLN A 4 0.23 -22.84 -11.73
C GLN A 4 1.74 -22.95 -11.58
N LYS A 5 2.48 -22.04 -12.25
CA LYS A 5 3.93 -21.96 -12.15
C LYS A 5 4.31 -21.54 -10.71
N LEU A 6 5.04 -22.40 -10.01
CA LEU A 6 5.57 -22.09 -8.68
C LEU A 6 6.80 -21.18 -8.84
N ASN A 7 6.72 -19.97 -8.33
CA ASN A 7 7.86 -19.05 -8.26
C ASN A 7 8.42 -19.09 -6.83
N ALA A 8 9.64 -19.59 -6.69
CA ALA A 8 10.38 -19.48 -5.43
C ALA A 8 10.79 -18.01 -5.21
N PRO A 9 10.74 -17.48 -3.95
CA PRO A 9 11.23 -16.14 -3.66
C PRO A 9 12.71 -16.00 -4.01
N SER A 10 13.09 -14.86 -4.56
CA SER A 10 14.50 -14.54 -4.82
C SER A 10 15.26 -14.31 -3.52
N LEU A 11 16.59 -14.46 -3.52
CA LEU A 11 17.43 -14.12 -2.37
C LEU A 11 17.26 -12.66 -1.93
N LYS A 12 16.96 -11.75 -2.86
CA LYS A 12 16.64 -10.34 -2.54
C LYS A 12 15.33 -10.24 -1.73
N GLU A 13 14.30 -10.93 -2.16
CA GLU A 13 13.00 -10.92 -1.45
C GLU A 13 13.12 -11.54 -0.06
N LEU A 14 13.86 -12.64 0.07
CA LEU A 14 14.14 -13.26 1.36
C LEU A 14 14.94 -12.34 2.28
N PHE A 15 15.96 -11.66 1.77
CA PHE A 15 16.74 -10.67 2.51
C PHE A 15 15.88 -9.53 3.02
N ILE A 16 15.03 -8.94 2.15
CA ILE A 16 14.11 -7.87 2.53
C ILE A 16 13.13 -8.33 3.60
N SER A 17 12.48 -9.47 3.37
CA SER A 17 11.49 -10.03 4.29
C SER A 17 12.08 -10.31 5.68
N GLU A 18 13.31 -10.85 5.76
CA GLU A 18 13.95 -11.10 7.05
C GLU A 18 14.24 -9.81 7.82
N LEU A 19 14.77 -8.77 7.15
CA LEU A 19 15.00 -7.49 7.80
C LEU A 19 13.69 -6.79 8.21
N GLU A 20 12.66 -6.81 7.35
CA GLU A 20 11.32 -6.31 7.70
C GLU A 20 10.79 -7.02 8.95
N ASN A 21 10.87 -8.35 9.01
CA ASN A 21 10.44 -9.14 10.15
C ASN A 21 11.22 -8.80 11.43
N MET A 22 12.53 -8.57 11.32
CA MET A 22 13.36 -8.18 12.47
C MET A 22 13.00 -6.78 12.98
N ILE A 23 12.69 -5.85 12.09
CA ILE A 23 12.31 -4.47 12.44
C ILE A 23 10.90 -4.45 13.04
N ILE A 24 9.91 -5.07 12.38
CA ILE A 24 8.52 -5.07 12.81
C ILE A 24 8.36 -5.79 14.16
N SER A 25 9.07 -6.92 14.35
CA SER A 25 9.08 -7.65 15.63
C SER A 25 9.83 -6.94 16.76
N GLY A 26 10.55 -5.86 16.47
CA GLY A 26 11.37 -5.15 17.45
C GLY A 26 12.73 -5.81 17.76
N ARG A 27 13.10 -6.91 17.10
CA ARG A 27 14.45 -7.52 17.20
C ARG A 27 15.54 -6.54 16.73
N LEU A 28 15.22 -5.67 15.77
CA LEU A 28 16.02 -4.51 15.36
C LEU A 28 15.26 -3.23 15.74
N PRO A 29 15.56 -2.63 16.90
CA PRO A 29 14.87 -1.42 17.35
C PRO A 29 15.12 -0.21 16.43
N ILE A 30 14.17 0.71 16.42
CA ILE A 30 14.26 2.01 15.72
C ILE A 30 15.54 2.73 16.20
N GLY A 31 16.27 3.32 15.27
CA GLY A 31 17.55 4.01 15.50
C GLY A 31 18.78 3.09 15.56
N THR A 32 18.61 1.78 15.52
CA THR A 32 19.73 0.84 15.50
C THR A 32 20.53 1.00 14.21
N LYS A 33 21.84 1.09 14.33
CA LYS A 33 22.75 1.04 13.18
C LYS A 33 22.87 -0.41 12.70
N LEU A 34 22.60 -0.64 11.42
CA LEU A 34 22.80 -1.95 10.82
C LEU A 34 24.30 -2.25 10.64
N PRO A 35 24.69 -3.53 10.61
CA PRO A 35 26.01 -3.94 10.17
C PRO A 35 26.33 -3.42 8.76
N SER A 36 27.62 -3.35 8.42
CA SER A 36 28.01 -2.96 7.08
C SER A 36 27.47 -3.93 6.02
N GLU A 37 27.30 -3.47 4.79
CA GLU A 37 26.85 -4.32 3.68
C GLU A 37 27.72 -5.59 3.51
N ARG A 38 29.03 -5.47 3.81
CA ARG A 38 29.95 -6.61 3.77
C ARG A 38 29.63 -7.63 4.85
N GLU A 39 29.34 -7.15 6.06
CA GLU A 39 29.00 -8.02 7.20
C GLU A 39 27.63 -8.67 6.99
N LEU A 40 26.63 -7.90 6.51
CA LEU A 40 25.31 -8.43 6.16
C LEU A 40 25.41 -9.50 5.06
N ALA A 41 26.19 -9.26 4.00
CA ALA A 41 26.40 -10.21 2.93
C ALA A 41 27.03 -11.51 3.42
N SER A 42 28.03 -11.39 4.33
CA SER A 42 28.69 -12.54 4.92
C SER A 42 27.79 -13.32 5.88
N SER A 43 27.08 -12.63 6.77
CA SER A 43 26.24 -13.27 7.79
C SER A 43 24.99 -13.94 7.21
N MET A 44 24.41 -13.35 6.17
CA MET A 44 23.20 -13.86 5.49
C MET A 44 23.53 -14.73 4.26
N GLN A 45 24.81 -14.95 3.96
CA GLN A 45 25.30 -15.76 2.83
C GLN A 45 24.71 -15.35 1.48
N VAL A 46 24.62 -14.03 1.25
CA VAL A 46 24.14 -13.44 0.00
C VAL A 46 25.22 -12.54 -0.63
N SER A 47 25.07 -12.22 -1.90
CA SER A 47 25.99 -11.29 -2.56
C SER A 47 25.79 -9.85 -2.07
N ARG A 48 26.84 -9.02 -2.15
CA ARG A 48 26.73 -7.58 -1.87
C ARG A 48 25.70 -6.88 -2.75
N ALA A 49 25.53 -7.32 -4.00
CA ALA A 49 24.53 -6.79 -4.91
C ALA A 49 23.10 -7.01 -4.37
N VAL A 50 22.85 -8.19 -3.78
CA VAL A 50 21.57 -8.49 -3.12
C VAL A 50 21.36 -7.58 -1.92
N VAL A 51 22.37 -7.40 -1.08
CA VAL A 51 22.29 -6.50 0.11
C VAL A 51 22.03 -5.07 -0.33
N ASN A 52 22.80 -4.51 -1.26
CA ASN A 52 22.63 -3.12 -1.71
C ASN A 52 21.24 -2.89 -2.31
N SER A 53 20.80 -3.80 -3.18
CA SER A 53 19.46 -3.74 -3.77
C SER A 53 18.35 -3.91 -2.74
N GLY A 54 18.56 -4.74 -1.71
CA GLY A 54 17.61 -4.93 -0.60
C GLY A 54 17.55 -3.72 0.32
N ILE A 55 18.69 -3.13 0.69
CA ILE A 55 18.74 -1.90 1.51
C ILE A 55 18.06 -0.73 0.79
N ALA A 56 18.29 -0.54 -0.51
CA ALA A 56 17.63 0.50 -1.30
C ALA A 56 16.10 0.31 -1.31
N GLU A 57 15.62 -0.93 -1.38
CA GLU A 57 14.18 -1.23 -1.32
C GLU A 57 13.60 -0.97 0.08
N LEU A 58 14.32 -1.36 1.14
CA LEU A 58 13.93 -1.08 2.53
C LEU A 58 13.90 0.43 2.83
N GLU A 59 14.84 1.20 2.26
CA GLU A 59 14.84 2.66 2.36
C GLU A 59 13.65 3.27 1.66
N LYS A 60 13.33 2.83 0.44
CA LYS A 60 12.14 3.26 -0.31
C LYS A 60 10.85 2.97 0.47
N LYS A 61 10.79 1.85 1.18
CA LYS A 61 9.66 1.48 2.05
C LYS A 61 9.66 2.21 3.40
N GLY A 62 10.68 2.99 3.74
CA GLY A 62 10.78 3.74 5.00
C GLY A 62 11.16 2.89 6.23
N PHE A 63 11.69 1.67 6.05
CA PHE A 63 12.18 0.84 7.15
C PHE A 63 13.59 1.20 7.61
N VAL A 64 14.40 1.72 6.70
CA VAL A 64 15.76 2.16 6.99
C VAL A 64 16.06 3.50 6.36
N VAL A 65 17.08 4.17 6.84
CA VAL A 65 17.67 5.39 6.26
C VAL A 65 19.16 5.19 6.06
N VAL A 66 19.65 5.50 4.86
CA VAL A 66 21.08 5.47 4.53
C VAL A 66 21.68 6.85 4.76
N LYS A 67 22.59 6.95 5.76
CA LYS A 67 23.34 8.18 6.02
C LYS A 67 24.72 8.06 5.35
N PRO A 68 25.02 8.85 4.31
CA PRO A 68 26.27 8.77 3.56
C PRO A 68 27.49 8.81 4.51
N ARG A 69 28.43 7.92 4.30
CA ARG A 69 29.67 7.77 5.10
C ARG A 69 29.50 7.37 6.58
N ILE A 70 28.27 7.30 7.08
CA ILE A 70 27.95 6.97 8.48
C ILE A 70 27.42 5.54 8.58
N GLY A 71 26.51 5.14 7.70
CA GLY A 71 25.93 3.81 7.65
C GLY A 71 24.41 3.83 7.49
N THR A 72 23.82 2.66 7.54
CA THR A 72 22.37 2.44 7.46
C THR A 72 21.79 2.28 8.86
N PHE A 73 20.66 2.91 9.11
CA PHE A 73 19.97 2.90 10.41
C PHE A 73 18.52 2.47 10.24
N VAL A 74 17.96 1.80 11.23
CA VAL A 74 16.53 1.49 11.29
C VAL A 74 15.76 2.80 11.49
N GLU A 75 14.82 3.09 10.57
CA GLU A 75 14.01 4.31 10.59
C GLU A 75 12.73 4.11 11.41
N ASP A 76 12.15 5.21 11.88
CA ASP A 76 10.81 5.17 12.49
C ASP A 76 9.74 5.02 11.38
N TYR A 77 9.55 3.79 10.95
CA TYR A 77 8.60 3.42 9.92
C TYR A 77 7.14 3.76 10.26
N ARG A 78 6.83 4.01 11.54
CA ARG A 78 5.49 4.44 11.99
C ARG A 78 5.20 5.89 11.58
N ARG A 79 6.26 6.71 11.46
CA ARG A 79 6.17 8.12 11.05
C ARG A 79 6.52 8.33 9.59
N ASN A 80 7.50 7.59 9.08
CA ASN A 80 8.09 7.78 7.75
C ASN A 80 7.76 6.65 6.77
N GLY A 81 6.88 5.72 7.18
CA GLY A 81 6.43 4.62 6.32
C GLY A 81 5.60 5.07 5.13
N THR A 82 5.56 4.21 4.13
CA THR A 82 4.80 4.38 2.89
C THR A 82 3.65 3.37 2.84
N MET A 83 2.85 3.37 1.77
CA MET A 83 1.86 2.31 1.54
C MET A 83 2.51 0.92 1.46
N ASP A 84 3.74 0.84 0.91
CA ASP A 84 4.48 -0.42 0.87
C ASP A 84 4.87 -0.92 2.27
N THR A 85 5.10 -0.01 3.22
CA THR A 85 5.31 -0.35 4.64
C THR A 85 4.07 -1.02 5.23
N LEU A 86 2.89 -0.48 4.96
CA LEU A 86 1.62 -1.06 5.43
C LEU A 86 1.44 -2.47 4.87
N VAL A 87 1.72 -2.68 3.57
CA VAL A 87 1.67 -4.00 2.94
C VAL A 87 2.65 -4.98 3.60
N SER A 88 3.85 -4.53 3.97
CA SER A 88 4.84 -5.36 4.66
C SER A 88 4.37 -5.74 6.07
N ILE A 89 3.76 -4.80 6.82
CA ILE A 89 3.17 -5.07 8.14
C ILE A 89 2.03 -6.09 8.02
N MET A 90 1.14 -5.92 7.04
CA MET A 90 0.08 -6.91 6.77
C MET A 90 0.64 -8.30 6.51
N LYS A 91 1.67 -8.41 5.66
CA LYS A 91 2.33 -9.70 5.38
C LYS A 91 2.94 -10.32 6.63
N TYR A 92 3.59 -9.52 7.47
CA TYR A 92 4.15 -9.96 8.75
C TYR A 92 3.05 -10.52 9.68
N ASN A 93 1.89 -9.90 9.71
CA ASN A 93 0.72 -10.33 10.50
C ASN A 93 -0.08 -11.47 9.83
N GLY A 94 0.51 -12.21 8.90
CA GLY A 94 -0.17 -13.34 8.23
C GLY A 94 -1.20 -12.93 7.17
N GLY A 95 -1.06 -11.74 6.60
CA GLY A 95 -1.94 -11.22 5.55
C GLY A 95 -3.17 -10.48 6.07
N SER A 96 -3.26 -10.24 7.37
CA SER A 96 -4.37 -9.53 8.01
C SER A 96 -3.91 -8.28 8.75
N LEU A 97 -4.82 -7.35 8.93
CA LEU A 97 -4.67 -6.21 9.84
C LEU A 97 -5.35 -6.53 11.18
N SER A 98 -4.86 -5.91 12.24
CA SER A 98 -5.54 -5.94 13.54
C SER A 98 -6.88 -5.20 13.46
N SER A 99 -7.80 -5.51 14.38
CA SER A 99 -9.11 -4.85 14.43
C SER A 99 -9.00 -3.32 14.59
N ASP A 100 -7.99 -2.82 15.32
CA ASP A 100 -7.78 -1.38 15.52
C ASP A 100 -7.24 -0.70 14.25
N GLU A 101 -6.34 -1.37 13.50
CA GLU A 101 -5.86 -0.89 12.20
C GLU A 101 -6.98 -0.85 11.17
N ILE A 102 -7.80 -1.92 11.10
CA ILE A 102 -8.99 -1.95 10.23
C ILE A 102 -9.94 -0.79 10.58
N ARG A 103 -10.24 -0.59 11.86
CA ARG A 103 -11.11 0.50 12.33
C ARG A 103 -10.57 1.86 11.88
N SER A 104 -9.29 2.13 12.12
CA SER A 104 -8.66 3.40 11.75
C SER A 104 -8.73 3.67 10.24
N ILE A 105 -8.50 2.64 9.42
CA ILE A 105 -8.63 2.75 7.96
C ILE A 105 -10.07 3.03 7.55
N LEU A 106 -11.04 2.34 8.16
CA LEU A 106 -12.46 2.53 7.84
C LEU A 106 -12.95 3.93 8.26
N GLU A 107 -12.51 4.46 9.41
CA GLU A 107 -12.85 5.82 9.84
C GLU A 107 -12.36 6.86 8.84
N VAL A 108 -11.10 6.79 8.41
CA VAL A 108 -10.56 7.68 7.37
C VAL A 108 -11.33 7.51 6.06
N ARG A 109 -11.61 6.27 5.65
CA ARG A 109 -12.38 5.97 4.44
C ARG A 109 -13.77 6.60 4.47
N ILE A 110 -14.48 6.52 5.60
CA ILE A 110 -15.83 7.12 5.76
C ILE A 110 -15.75 8.64 5.55
N LEU A 111 -14.75 9.31 6.10
CA LEU A 111 -14.56 10.75 5.90
C LEU A 111 -14.32 11.10 4.42
N PHE A 112 -13.47 10.34 3.73
CA PHE A 112 -13.23 10.51 2.30
C PHE A 112 -14.49 10.27 1.47
N MET A 113 -15.22 9.20 1.75
CA MET A 113 -16.45 8.85 1.03
C MET A 113 -17.54 9.93 1.21
N ASN A 114 -17.70 10.46 2.42
CA ASN A 114 -18.64 11.54 2.69
C ASN A 114 -18.27 12.82 1.92
N LEU A 115 -16.98 13.17 1.89
CA LEU A 115 -16.50 14.31 1.10
C LEU A 115 -16.74 14.08 -0.40
N ALA A 116 -16.36 12.91 -0.90
CA ALA A 116 -16.51 12.55 -2.31
C ALA A 116 -17.99 12.59 -2.73
N ALA A 117 -18.88 12.00 -1.94
CA ALA A 117 -20.33 12.00 -2.21
C ALA A 117 -20.88 13.44 -2.27
N ARG A 118 -20.51 14.31 -1.32
CA ARG A 118 -20.93 15.71 -1.34
C ARG A 118 -20.43 16.43 -2.59
N LEU A 119 -19.14 16.28 -2.92
CA LEU A 119 -18.58 16.93 -4.11
C LEU A 119 -19.19 16.40 -5.42
N THR A 120 -19.55 15.10 -5.46
CA THR A 120 -20.26 14.52 -6.59
C THR A 120 -21.63 15.15 -6.75
N ILE A 121 -22.43 15.26 -5.69
CA ILE A 121 -23.76 15.90 -5.74
C ILE A 121 -23.66 17.38 -6.19
N GLU A 122 -22.61 18.09 -5.76
CA GLU A 122 -22.40 19.50 -6.11
C GLU A 122 -21.96 19.72 -7.56
N LYS A 123 -21.24 18.76 -8.17
CA LYS A 123 -20.51 18.97 -9.43
C LYS A 123 -20.91 18.06 -10.58
N ALA A 124 -21.40 16.86 -10.28
CA ALA A 124 -21.73 15.87 -11.28
C ALA A 124 -23.02 16.23 -12.06
N SER A 125 -23.09 15.77 -13.29
CA SER A 125 -24.33 15.75 -14.07
C SER A 125 -25.24 14.63 -13.61
N ASP A 126 -26.53 14.74 -13.90
CA ASP A 126 -27.51 13.69 -13.58
C ASP A 126 -27.12 12.34 -14.21
N ALA A 127 -26.58 12.35 -15.43
CA ALA A 127 -26.12 11.15 -16.12
C ALA A 127 -24.92 10.47 -15.39
N GLU A 128 -23.99 11.23 -14.82
CA GLU A 128 -22.88 10.68 -14.03
C GLU A 128 -23.37 10.09 -12.72
N ILE A 129 -24.34 10.74 -12.06
CA ILE A 129 -24.98 10.22 -10.85
C ILE A 129 -25.77 8.94 -11.16
N GLU A 130 -26.53 8.92 -12.25
CA GLU A 130 -27.28 7.75 -12.69
C GLU A 130 -26.32 6.57 -13.00
N GLY A 131 -25.16 6.84 -13.60
CA GLY A 131 -24.12 5.84 -13.86
C GLY A 131 -23.62 5.13 -12.62
N LEU A 132 -23.66 5.77 -11.45
CA LEU A 132 -23.29 5.14 -10.18
C LEU A 132 -24.25 4.03 -9.74
N THR A 133 -25.50 4.04 -10.23
CA THR A 133 -26.49 2.99 -9.89
C THR A 133 -26.05 1.61 -10.37
N PHE A 134 -25.32 1.54 -11.49
CA PHE A 134 -24.74 0.29 -11.98
C PHE A 134 -23.85 -0.40 -10.93
N TYR A 135 -23.00 0.36 -10.26
CA TYR A 135 -22.09 -0.19 -9.22
C TYR A 135 -22.85 -0.57 -7.95
N LEU A 136 -23.91 0.19 -7.60
CA LEU A 136 -24.78 -0.17 -6.47
C LEU A 136 -25.54 -1.45 -6.74
N ASP A 137 -26.04 -1.66 -7.95
CA ASP A 137 -26.73 -2.90 -8.31
C ASP A 137 -25.78 -4.08 -8.36
N LYS A 138 -24.54 -3.88 -8.82
CA LYS A 138 -23.47 -4.87 -8.74
C LYS A 138 -23.18 -5.27 -7.29
N LEU A 139 -23.13 -4.31 -6.36
CA LEU A 139 -22.94 -4.56 -4.93
C LEU A 139 -24.12 -5.32 -4.33
N LYS A 140 -25.36 -4.95 -4.64
CA LYS A 140 -26.57 -5.65 -4.15
C LYS A 140 -26.65 -7.11 -4.61
N ASN A 141 -26.10 -7.39 -5.79
CA ASN A 141 -26.09 -8.73 -6.39
C ASN A 141 -24.83 -9.54 -6.06
N SER A 142 -23.94 -9.02 -5.22
CA SER A 142 -22.73 -9.73 -4.80
C SER A 142 -23.09 -10.96 -3.97
N SER A 143 -22.47 -12.08 -4.33
CA SER A 143 -22.75 -13.38 -3.69
C SER A 143 -21.72 -13.77 -2.64
N THR A 144 -20.51 -13.16 -2.68
CA THR A 144 -19.41 -13.42 -1.76
C THR A 144 -18.88 -12.11 -1.16
N PRO A 145 -18.21 -12.16 0.01
CA PRO A 145 -17.54 -10.99 0.57
C PRO A 145 -16.50 -10.38 -0.38
N GLU A 146 -15.82 -11.20 -1.17
CA GLU A 146 -14.82 -10.79 -2.15
C GLU A 146 -15.47 -10.00 -3.29
N ASP A 147 -16.61 -10.48 -3.82
CA ASP A 147 -17.38 -9.78 -4.85
C ASP A 147 -17.91 -8.44 -4.33
N ALA A 148 -18.40 -8.42 -3.08
CA ALA A 148 -18.88 -7.21 -2.43
C ALA A 148 -17.74 -6.19 -2.26
N ALA A 149 -16.55 -6.63 -1.81
CA ALA A 149 -15.38 -5.78 -1.65
C ALA A 149 -14.91 -5.19 -2.99
N ALA A 150 -14.89 -5.99 -4.05
CA ALA A 150 -14.57 -5.53 -5.40
C ALA A 150 -15.58 -4.49 -5.90
N SER A 151 -16.88 -4.72 -5.70
CA SER A 151 -17.95 -3.80 -6.10
C SER A 151 -17.89 -2.47 -5.32
N ILE A 152 -17.58 -2.52 -4.02
CA ILE A 152 -17.36 -1.32 -3.19
C ILE A 152 -16.14 -0.55 -3.67
N PHE A 153 -15.06 -1.24 -4.05
CA PHE A 153 -13.86 -0.60 -4.58
C PHE A 153 -14.17 0.14 -5.90
N GLU A 154 -14.83 -0.52 -6.84
CA GLU A 154 -15.22 0.07 -8.13
C GLU A 154 -16.12 1.28 -7.93
N PHE A 155 -17.16 1.18 -7.08
CA PHE A 155 -18.01 2.31 -6.73
C PHE A 155 -17.22 3.49 -6.15
N SER A 156 -16.34 3.21 -5.20
CA SER A 156 -15.52 4.25 -4.55
C SER A 156 -14.56 4.91 -5.52
N HIS A 157 -14.00 4.14 -6.45
CA HIS A 157 -13.11 4.61 -7.50
C HIS A 157 -13.86 5.56 -8.46
N GLU A 158 -15.02 5.15 -8.95
CA GLU A 158 -15.84 5.97 -9.84
C GLU A 158 -16.32 7.26 -9.15
N LEU A 159 -16.78 7.16 -7.91
CA LEU A 159 -17.16 8.33 -7.11
C LEU A 159 -16.00 9.32 -6.99
N SER A 160 -14.78 8.82 -6.72
CA SER A 160 -13.57 9.65 -6.62
C SER A 160 -13.18 10.29 -7.96
N PHE A 161 -13.46 9.61 -9.06
CA PHE A 161 -13.23 10.13 -10.41
C PHE A 161 -14.20 11.26 -10.75
N ILE A 162 -15.48 11.06 -10.49
CA ILE A 162 -16.54 12.06 -10.77
C ILE A 162 -16.34 13.33 -9.92
N CYS A 163 -16.00 13.19 -8.63
CA CYS A 163 -15.80 14.35 -7.77
C CYS A 163 -14.47 15.10 -7.99
N LEU A 164 -13.65 14.67 -8.97
CA LEU A 164 -12.38 15.29 -9.34
C LEU A 164 -11.32 15.30 -8.24
N LEU A 165 -11.37 14.35 -7.31
CA LEU A 165 -10.25 14.11 -6.39
C LEU A 165 -9.02 13.54 -7.12
N TYR A 166 -9.20 13.00 -8.33
CA TYR A 166 -8.14 12.74 -9.29
C TYR A 166 -8.02 13.92 -10.26
N THR A 167 -6.86 14.50 -10.38
CA THR A 167 -6.53 15.72 -11.14
C THR A 167 -6.57 15.55 -12.68
N SER A 168 -7.59 14.88 -13.22
CA SER A 168 -7.85 14.90 -14.65
C SER A 168 -8.82 16.04 -14.99
N PRO A 169 -8.54 16.88 -15.98
CA PRO A 169 -9.48 17.93 -16.37
C PRO A 169 -10.81 17.32 -16.81
N SER A 170 -11.90 17.79 -16.20
CA SER A 170 -13.26 17.42 -16.54
C SER A 170 -13.52 17.58 -18.03
N PRO A 171 -14.41 16.78 -18.66
CA PRO A 171 -14.91 17.05 -20.00
C PRO A 171 -15.47 18.47 -20.17
N ARG A 172 -15.97 19.09 -19.09
CA ARG A 172 -16.46 20.49 -19.08
C ARG A 172 -15.33 21.52 -19.20
N ASP A 173 -14.13 21.22 -18.71
CA ASP A 173 -12.98 22.12 -18.82
C ASP A 173 -12.38 22.10 -20.23
N ARG A 174 -12.61 21.02 -21.00
CA ARG A 174 -12.18 20.90 -22.40
C ARG A 174 -13.07 21.67 -23.39
N GLN A 175 -14.26 22.09 -22.98
CA GLN A 175 -15.18 22.86 -23.83
C GLN A 175 -14.99 24.38 -23.67
N LYS A 176 -14.15 24.86 -22.75
CA LYS A 176 -13.89 26.29 -22.53
C LYS A 176 -12.53 26.76 -23.05
N SER A 177 -11.75 25.89 -23.66
CA SER A 177 -10.54 26.21 -24.44
C SER A 177 -10.76 25.96 -25.92
#